data_83259a2a1c69b8443490e6db2261ab88
#
_entry.id   83259a2a1c69b8443490e6db2261ab88
#
_cell.length_a   1.000
_cell.length_b   1.000
_cell.length_c   1.000
_cell.angle_alpha   90.00
_cell.angle_beta   90.00
_cell.angle_gamma   90.00
#
_symmetry.space_group_name_H-M   'P 1'
#
loop_
_entity.id
_entity.type
_entity.pdbx_description
1 polymer ?
#
loop_
_entity_poly.entity_id
_entity_poly.type
_entity_poly.pdbx_seq_one_letter_code
_entity_poly.pdbx_strand_id
1 'polypeptide(L)'
;MRGKWVAVLALTAMLAGCGTAASRPAAQATGTAATRAPAGARAAALTLARQMLSRLVVPAGSRAAHPSPVPQPLSVSSAGGVSSYTVELHRFVLVREPAAAVHFFLLAHVPAGMSWAGDGLAPGTTNTVTVPWVAYRPRSLASGLTNAELGTAAMPSAGGDTLIRADASVSWFPPRSAAEQLTAASFRSVTVTATEVIPQPRTMTRTFTSPVVIGRLVALVNSLPATPYPDVAAMKCLGAATVYRLDFIPGAVIYAGGCGGDAITVNGKDQPRLWDQGVLTAAARQLLHLTT
;
A
#
# COMPACT_ATOMS: atom_id res chain seq x y z
N MET A 1 0.28 -38.93 -57.84
CA MET A 1 1.13 -38.94 -56.62
C MET A 1 0.82 -37.65 -55.82
N ARG A 2 0.07 -37.77 -54.75
CA ARG A 2 -0.40 -36.63 -53.94
C ARG A 2 0.38 -36.62 -52.62
N GLY A 3 1.31 -35.67 -52.49
CA GLY A 3 2.06 -35.43 -51.22
C GLY A 3 1.22 -34.65 -50.23
N LYS A 4 0.99 -35.26 -49.07
CA LYS A 4 0.34 -34.60 -47.92
C LYS A 4 1.41 -33.87 -47.08
N TRP A 5 1.30 -32.54 -47.00
CA TRP A 5 2.11 -31.74 -46.07
C TRP A 5 1.41 -31.72 -44.70
N VAL A 6 2.09 -32.25 -43.71
CA VAL A 6 1.68 -32.15 -42.28
C VAL A 6 2.34 -30.90 -41.71
N ALA A 7 1.53 -29.91 -41.38
CA ALA A 7 1.99 -28.73 -40.67
C ALA A 7 2.07 -29.05 -39.18
N VAL A 8 3.27 -29.08 -38.62
CA VAL A 8 3.52 -29.18 -37.19
C VAL A 8 3.46 -27.77 -36.60
N LEU A 9 2.39 -27.47 -35.85
CA LEU A 9 2.27 -26.25 -35.04
C LEU A 9 3.11 -26.44 -33.79
N ALA A 10 4.24 -25.74 -33.70
CA ALA A 10 5.02 -25.61 -32.48
C ALA A 10 4.34 -24.58 -31.55
N LEU A 11 3.74 -25.05 -30.51
CA LEU A 11 3.15 -24.23 -29.44
C LEU A 11 4.30 -23.78 -28.52
N THR A 12 4.79 -22.56 -28.70
CA THR A 12 5.79 -21.92 -27.81
C THR A 12 5.06 -21.40 -26.57
N ALA A 13 5.15 -22.14 -25.47
CA ALA A 13 4.71 -21.68 -24.17
C ALA A 13 5.67 -20.57 -23.67
N MET A 14 5.22 -19.33 -23.70
CA MET A 14 5.89 -18.24 -23.00
C MET A 14 5.62 -18.41 -21.48
N LEU A 15 6.60 -18.92 -20.77
CA LEU A 15 6.69 -18.85 -19.32
C LEU A 15 6.94 -17.39 -18.93
N ALA A 16 5.88 -16.70 -18.52
CA ALA A 16 5.99 -15.42 -17.86
C ALA A 16 6.75 -15.63 -16.55
N GLY A 17 8.00 -15.16 -16.48
CA GLY A 17 8.82 -15.17 -15.30
C GLY A 17 8.20 -14.29 -14.24
N CYS A 18 7.65 -14.89 -13.17
CA CYS A 18 7.39 -14.19 -11.92
C CYS A 18 8.74 -13.75 -11.37
N GLY A 19 9.02 -12.44 -11.44
CA GLY A 19 10.18 -11.85 -10.81
C GLY A 19 10.17 -12.13 -9.31
N THR A 20 11.10 -12.94 -8.85
CA THR A 20 11.39 -13.13 -7.43
C THR A 20 11.86 -11.79 -6.87
N ALA A 21 10.99 -11.12 -6.11
CA ALA A 21 11.40 -10.01 -5.28
C ALA A 21 12.49 -10.52 -4.32
N ALA A 22 13.72 -10.04 -4.50
CA ALA A 22 14.84 -10.36 -3.62
C ALA A 22 14.46 -9.97 -2.19
N SER A 23 14.35 -10.96 -1.32
CA SER A 23 14.12 -10.79 0.11
C SER A 23 15.31 -10.02 0.68
N ARG A 24 15.11 -8.74 0.98
CA ARG A 24 16.03 -7.95 1.79
C ARG A 24 16.17 -8.64 3.15
N PRO A 25 17.39 -8.85 3.66
CA PRO A 25 17.56 -9.37 5.01
C PRO A 25 16.84 -8.43 5.97
N ALA A 26 16.00 -9.01 6.82
CA ALA A 26 15.29 -8.30 7.86
C ALA A 26 16.32 -7.60 8.76
N ALA A 27 16.39 -6.28 8.67
CA ALA A 27 17.10 -5.49 9.66
C ALA A 27 16.47 -5.82 11.02
N GLN A 28 17.29 -6.25 11.97
CA GLN A 28 16.87 -6.49 13.34
C GLN A 28 16.22 -5.20 13.85
N ALA A 29 14.90 -5.25 13.99
CA ALA A 29 14.14 -4.18 14.60
C ALA A 29 14.52 -4.14 16.09
N THR A 30 15.46 -3.29 16.44
CA THR A 30 15.64 -2.83 17.82
C THR A 30 14.32 -2.18 18.20
N GLY A 31 13.61 -2.78 19.16
CA GLY A 31 12.27 -2.42 19.58
C GLY A 31 12.15 -0.95 19.92
N THR A 32 11.68 -0.18 18.97
CA THR A 32 11.28 1.21 19.17
C THR A 32 9.84 1.19 19.63
N ALA A 33 9.58 1.78 20.79
CA ALA A 33 8.27 1.89 21.43
C ALA A 33 7.17 2.28 20.43
N ALA A 34 5.96 1.72 20.63
CA ALA A 34 4.76 2.00 19.86
C ALA A 34 4.65 3.49 19.55
N THR A 35 4.86 3.86 18.32
CA THR A 35 4.92 5.25 17.92
C THR A 35 3.50 5.78 17.88
N ARG A 36 3.06 6.40 18.97
CA ARG A 36 1.95 7.36 18.94
C ARG A 36 2.20 8.23 17.73
N ALA A 37 1.21 8.33 16.82
CA ALA A 37 1.36 9.19 15.65
C ALA A 37 1.94 10.53 16.13
N PRO A 38 3.12 10.94 15.65
CA PRO A 38 3.79 12.10 16.22
C PRO A 38 2.84 13.29 16.10
N ALA A 39 2.73 14.05 17.18
CA ALA A 39 2.03 15.33 17.13
C ALA A 39 2.63 16.12 15.97
N GLY A 40 1.84 16.38 14.92
CA GLY A 40 2.36 16.98 13.68
C GLY A 40 2.43 16.06 12.46
N ALA A 41 2.07 14.76 12.53
CA ALA A 41 2.09 13.88 11.35
C ALA A 41 1.27 14.45 10.18
N ARG A 42 0.09 15.04 10.45
CA ARG A 42 -0.71 15.72 9.43
C ARG A 42 0.01 16.94 8.84
N ALA A 43 0.72 17.73 9.69
CA ALA A 43 1.48 18.88 9.22
C ALA A 43 2.70 18.43 8.37
N ALA A 44 3.40 17.37 8.78
CA ALA A 44 4.47 16.76 8.00
C ALA A 44 3.96 16.22 6.65
N ALA A 45 2.81 15.55 6.64
CA ALA A 45 2.17 15.07 5.42
C ALA A 45 1.80 16.23 4.47
N LEU A 46 1.22 17.30 5.00
CA LEU A 46 0.87 18.50 4.22
C LEU A 46 2.12 19.17 3.62
N THR A 47 3.20 19.26 4.41
CA THR A 47 4.47 19.82 3.95
C THR A 47 5.05 18.96 2.82
N LEU A 48 5.08 17.64 2.98
CA LEU A 48 5.58 16.74 1.96
C LEU A 48 4.73 16.82 0.68
N ALA A 49 3.39 16.83 0.78
CA ALA A 49 2.51 16.95 -0.37
C ALA A 49 2.77 18.23 -1.18
N ARG A 50 2.96 19.37 -0.50
CA ARG A 50 3.34 20.65 -1.14
C ARG A 50 4.69 20.55 -1.83
N GLN A 51 5.69 19.94 -1.17
CA GLN A 51 7.01 19.74 -1.74
C GLN A 51 6.97 18.83 -2.98
N MET A 52 6.17 17.77 -2.96
CA MET A 52 6.01 16.87 -4.11
C MET A 52 5.42 17.63 -5.30
N LEU A 53 4.34 18.39 -5.10
CA LEU A 53 3.76 19.21 -6.16
C LEU A 53 4.75 20.26 -6.69
N SER A 54 5.53 20.92 -5.82
CA SER A 54 6.49 21.95 -6.26
C SER A 54 7.65 21.38 -7.08
N ARG A 55 8.00 20.10 -6.86
CA ARG A 55 9.08 19.39 -7.57
C ARG A 55 8.63 18.77 -8.90
N LEU A 56 7.34 18.73 -9.18
CA LEU A 56 6.87 18.21 -10.47
C LEU A 56 7.50 18.99 -11.63
N VAL A 57 8.23 18.28 -12.47
CA VAL A 57 8.81 18.84 -13.69
C VAL A 57 7.74 18.81 -14.79
N VAL A 58 7.54 19.94 -15.46
CA VAL A 58 6.61 20.06 -16.59
C VAL A 58 7.34 20.70 -17.77
N PRO A 59 6.89 20.49 -19.03
CA PRO A 59 7.50 21.09 -20.21
C PRO A 59 7.63 22.62 -20.10
N ALA A 60 8.63 23.18 -20.76
CA ALA A 60 8.83 24.62 -20.79
C ALA A 60 7.63 25.36 -21.38
N GLY A 61 7.34 26.56 -20.87
CA GLY A 61 6.19 27.34 -21.31
C GLY A 61 4.83 26.87 -20.73
N SER A 62 4.83 25.87 -19.85
CA SER A 62 3.64 25.46 -19.10
C SER A 62 3.15 26.58 -18.18
N ARG A 63 1.85 26.63 -17.93
CA ARG A 63 1.22 27.63 -17.05
C ARG A 63 0.25 26.98 -16.07
N ALA A 64 0.08 27.55 -14.89
CA ALA A 64 -0.98 27.16 -13.97
C ALA A 64 -2.35 27.29 -14.64
N ALA A 65 -3.25 26.35 -14.37
CA ALA A 65 -4.60 26.35 -14.88
C ALA A 65 -5.59 26.17 -13.73
N HIS A 66 -6.81 26.71 -13.92
CA HIS A 66 -7.93 26.59 -12.99
C HIS A 66 -9.18 26.24 -13.78
N PRO A 67 -9.30 24.99 -14.25
CA PRO A 67 -10.45 24.60 -15.08
C PRO A 67 -11.75 24.69 -14.29
N SER A 68 -12.75 25.31 -14.89
CA SER A 68 -14.11 25.39 -14.34
C SER A 68 -15.13 25.20 -15.48
N PRO A 69 -15.88 24.11 -15.53
CA PRO A 69 -15.75 22.92 -14.66
C PRO A 69 -14.48 22.13 -14.91
N VAL A 70 -14.07 21.30 -13.91
CA VAL A 70 -12.99 20.32 -14.10
C VAL A 70 -13.49 19.23 -15.06
N PRO A 71 -12.77 18.93 -16.15
CA PRO A 71 -13.16 17.86 -17.07
C PRO A 71 -13.29 16.51 -16.35
N GLN A 72 -14.32 15.74 -16.70
CA GLN A 72 -14.65 14.47 -16.01
C GLN A 72 -13.47 13.50 -15.85
N PRO A 73 -12.63 13.22 -16.86
CA PRO A 73 -11.48 12.33 -16.68
C PRO A 73 -10.47 12.82 -15.65
N LEU A 74 -10.42 14.15 -15.41
CA LEU A 74 -9.53 14.76 -14.42
C LEU A 74 -10.27 15.18 -13.13
N SER A 75 -11.54 14.84 -12.96
CA SER A 75 -12.30 15.14 -11.74
C SER A 75 -11.94 14.23 -10.57
N VAL A 76 -11.38 13.04 -10.86
CA VAL A 76 -10.94 12.05 -9.87
C VAL A 76 -9.44 12.16 -9.69
N SER A 77 -8.96 11.96 -8.45
CA SER A 77 -7.54 11.93 -8.13
C SER A 77 -6.81 10.81 -8.88
N SER A 78 -5.62 11.12 -9.38
CA SER A 78 -4.69 10.15 -9.95
C SER A 78 -3.78 9.51 -8.90
N ALA A 79 -3.74 10.04 -7.68
CA ALA A 79 -3.05 9.46 -6.54
C ALA A 79 -4.06 8.65 -5.72
N GLY A 80 -3.70 7.39 -5.40
CA GLY A 80 -4.63 6.43 -4.80
C GLY A 80 -5.19 6.81 -3.44
N GLY A 81 -6.24 6.13 -3.06
CA GLY A 81 -6.95 5.94 -1.79
C GLY A 81 -7.02 7.09 -0.79
N VAL A 82 -8.20 7.67 -0.63
CA VAL A 82 -8.47 8.71 0.38
C VAL A 82 -8.88 8.04 1.70
N SER A 83 -8.19 8.39 2.79
CA SER A 83 -8.58 8.04 4.15
C SER A 83 -8.58 9.29 5.03
N SER A 84 -9.18 9.20 6.23
CA SER A 84 -9.13 10.29 7.23
C SER A 84 -7.70 10.64 7.66
N TYR A 85 -6.73 9.77 7.36
CA TYR A 85 -5.32 9.89 7.67
C TYR A 85 -4.48 10.13 6.41
N THR A 86 -5.07 10.81 5.43
CA THR A 86 -4.43 11.20 4.18
C THR A 86 -4.64 12.69 3.94
N VAL A 87 -3.60 13.36 3.50
CA VAL A 87 -3.68 14.70 2.88
C VAL A 87 -3.55 14.50 1.39
N GLU A 88 -4.49 15.09 0.65
CA GLU A 88 -4.42 15.18 -0.80
C GLU A 88 -4.43 16.64 -1.22
N LEU A 89 -3.47 17.02 -2.05
CA LEU A 89 -3.38 18.32 -2.70
C LEU A 89 -3.29 18.11 -4.19
N HIS A 90 -3.89 19.00 -4.96
CA HIS A 90 -3.76 18.95 -6.41
C HIS A 90 -3.45 20.32 -7.01
N ARG A 91 -2.94 20.30 -8.23
CA ARG A 91 -2.84 21.45 -9.11
C ARG A 91 -3.09 21.07 -10.56
N PHE A 92 -3.54 22.04 -11.35
CA PHE A 92 -3.67 21.89 -12.79
C PHE A 92 -2.62 22.71 -13.52
N VAL A 93 -2.13 22.16 -14.63
CA VAL A 93 -1.12 22.78 -15.48
C VAL A 93 -1.57 22.62 -16.94
N LEU A 94 -1.55 23.71 -17.69
CA LEU A 94 -1.77 23.70 -19.14
C LEU A 94 -0.42 23.71 -19.85
N VAL A 95 -0.25 22.77 -20.76
CA VAL A 95 0.98 22.55 -21.53
C VAL A 95 0.67 22.71 -23.01
N ARG A 96 1.52 23.45 -23.75
CA ARG A 96 1.35 23.67 -25.20
C ARG A 96 1.94 22.55 -26.04
N GLU A 97 1.64 21.32 -25.65
CA GLU A 97 2.10 20.10 -26.33
C GLU A 97 0.99 19.06 -26.34
N PRO A 98 0.98 18.14 -27.33
CA PRO A 98 0.02 17.04 -27.37
C PRO A 98 0.18 16.10 -26.17
N ALA A 99 -0.93 15.49 -25.71
CA ALA A 99 -0.95 14.65 -24.49
C ALA A 99 0.06 13.49 -24.54
N ALA A 100 0.29 12.89 -25.72
CA ALA A 100 1.29 11.84 -25.86
C ALA A 100 2.72 12.36 -25.59
N ALA A 101 3.08 13.55 -26.11
CA ALA A 101 4.39 14.14 -25.88
C ALA A 101 4.58 14.49 -24.39
N VAL A 102 3.53 15.04 -23.76
CA VAL A 102 3.51 15.33 -22.32
C VAL A 102 3.70 14.07 -21.49
N HIS A 103 3.03 12.97 -21.83
CA HIS A 103 3.19 11.69 -21.15
C HIS A 103 4.64 11.19 -21.22
N PHE A 104 5.24 11.15 -22.40
CA PHE A 104 6.64 10.77 -22.57
C PHE A 104 7.60 11.71 -21.84
N PHE A 105 7.32 13.01 -21.83
CA PHE A 105 8.10 13.96 -21.04
C PHE A 105 8.05 13.63 -19.54
N LEU A 106 6.88 13.38 -18.98
CA LEU A 106 6.72 13.00 -17.56
C LEU A 106 7.46 11.71 -17.22
N LEU A 107 7.40 10.69 -18.09
CA LEU A 107 8.17 9.45 -17.91
C LEU A 107 9.68 9.69 -17.88
N ALA A 108 10.19 10.58 -18.73
CA ALA A 108 11.60 10.88 -18.85
C ALA A 108 12.14 11.81 -17.73
N HIS A 109 11.27 12.58 -17.06
CA HIS A 109 11.66 13.62 -16.12
C HIS A 109 11.14 13.35 -14.70
N VAL A 110 11.72 12.33 -14.06
CA VAL A 110 11.38 11.97 -12.66
C VAL A 110 11.75 13.13 -11.73
N PRO A 111 10.82 13.61 -10.87
CA PRO A 111 11.10 14.72 -9.95
C PRO A 111 12.26 14.41 -9.01
N ALA A 112 13.04 15.44 -8.65
CA ALA A 112 14.19 15.30 -7.76
C ALA A 112 13.78 14.69 -6.40
N GLY A 113 14.54 13.66 -5.96
CA GLY A 113 14.28 12.94 -4.71
C GLY A 113 13.13 11.91 -4.78
N MET A 114 12.57 11.68 -5.97
CA MET A 114 11.56 10.66 -6.20
C MET A 114 12.07 9.53 -7.08
N SER A 115 11.31 8.47 -7.18
CA SER A 115 11.44 7.37 -8.14
C SER A 115 10.14 7.20 -8.89
N TRP A 116 10.22 6.68 -10.10
CA TRP A 116 9.05 6.23 -10.83
C TRP A 116 8.35 5.11 -10.04
N ALA A 117 7.03 5.14 -9.98
CA ALA A 117 6.21 4.19 -9.24
C ALA A 117 5.25 3.41 -10.14
N GLY A 118 4.95 3.94 -11.31
CA GLY A 118 4.08 3.31 -12.29
C GLY A 118 3.58 4.32 -13.33
N ASP A 119 3.06 3.78 -14.41
CA ASP A 119 2.34 4.52 -15.45
C ASP A 119 1.29 3.63 -16.10
N GLY A 120 0.43 4.22 -16.91
CA GLY A 120 -0.59 3.49 -17.62
C GLY A 120 -1.68 4.39 -18.20
N LEU A 121 -2.79 3.75 -18.50
CA LEU A 121 -4.02 4.41 -18.96
C LEU A 121 -5.09 4.21 -17.88
N ALA A 122 -5.58 5.29 -17.30
CA ALA A 122 -6.72 5.25 -16.40
C ALA A 122 -8.03 5.35 -17.20
N PRO A 123 -9.01 4.46 -16.96
CA PRO A 123 -10.33 4.63 -17.54
C PRO A 123 -10.96 5.90 -16.95
N GLY A 124 -11.53 6.75 -17.82
CA GLY A 124 -12.43 7.80 -17.38
C GLY A 124 -13.68 7.20 -16.73
N THR A 125 -14.39 7.98 -15.95
CA THR A 125 -15.62 7.55 -15.24
C THR A 125 -16.72 7.01 -16.16
N THR A 126 -16.66 7.28 -17.45
CA THR A 126 -17.63 6.83 -18.47
C THR A 126 -17.13 5.69 -19.34
N ASN A 127 -15.95 5.09 -19.06
CA ASN A 127 -15.28 4.06 -19.88
C ASN A 127 -14.98 4.46 -21.35
N THR A 128 -15.24 5.69 -21.75
CA THR A 128 -15.10 6.15 -23.14
C THR A 128 -13.83 6.95 -23.39
N VAL A 129 -13.21 7.49 -22.34
CA VAL A 129 -11.98 8.27 -22.45
C VAL A 129 -10.95 7.69 -21.47
N THR A 130 -9.82 7.24 -22.00
CA THR A 130 -8.65 6.86 -21.19
C THR A 130 -7.69 8.05 -21.14
N VAL A 131 -7.15 8.31 -19.97
CA VAL A 131 -6.11 9.33 -19.80
C VAL A 131 -4.80 8.67 -19.38
N PRO A 132 -3.68 9.02 -20.02
CA PRO A 132 -2.38 8.56 -19.56
C PRO A 132 -2.07 9.15 -18.18
N TRP A 133 -1.54 8.31 -17.30
CA TRP A 133 -1.10 8.71 -15.97
C TRP A 133 0.33 8.26 -15.71
N VAL A 134 1.02 8.99 -14.85
CA VAL A 134 2.36 8.64 -14.35
C VAL A 134 2.38 8.90 -12.85
N ALA A 135 2.95 7.98 -12.07
CA ALA A 135 3.11 8.10 -10.64
C ALA A 135 4.57 8.07 -10.22
N TYR A 136 4.88 8.83 -9.18
CA TYR A 136 6.19 8.88 -8.56
C TYR A 136 6.05 8.75 -7.04
N ARG A 137 7.07 8.16 -6.39
CA ARG A 137 7.14 8.05 -4.94
C ARG A 137 8.43 8.64 -4.40
N PRO A 138 8.42 9.30 -3.24
CA PRO A 138 9.64 9.69 -2.56
C PRO A 138 10.53 8.47 -2.30
N ARG A 139 11.84 8.62 -2.47
CA ARG A 139 12.80 7.54 -2.20
C ARG A 139 12.89 7.18 -0.72
N SER A 140 12.48 8.09 0.15
CA SER A 140 12.37 7.87 1.60
C SER A 140 11.20 8.65 2.16
N LEU A 141 10.58 8.13 3.20
CA LEU A 141 9.52 8.80 3.96
C LEU A 141 10.04 9.19 5.34
N ALA A 142 9.57 10.32 5.83
CA ALA A 142 9.79 10.70 7.22
C ALA A 142 9.09 9.71 8.16
N SER A 143 9.62 9.57 9.38
CA SER A 143 9.01 8.72 10.41
C SER A 143 7.55 9.13 10.66
N GLY A 144 6.68 8.14 10.78
CA GLY A 144 5.25 8.32 10.99
C GLY A 144 4.41 8.49 9.73
N LEU A 145 5.03 8.67 8.54
CA LEU A 145 4.34 8.61 7.26
C LEU A 145 4.34 7.17 6.72
N THR A 146 3.26 6.77 6.07
CA THR A 146 3.08 5.38 5.58
C THR A 146 3.19 5.26 4.09
N ASN A 147 2.66 6.25 3.38
CA ASN A 147 2.65 6.29 1.93
C ASN A 147 2.72 7.73 1.46
N ALA A 148 3.38 7.95 0.33
CA ALA A 148 3.33 9.20 -0.40
C ALA A 148 3.43 8.93 -1.90
N GLU A 149 2.55 9.55 -2.68
CA GLU A 149 2.50 9.39 -4.11
C GLU A 149 2.19 10.73 -4.78
N LEU A 150 2.92 11.05 -5.84
CA LEU A 150 2.63 12.12 -6.77
C LEU A 150 2.12 11.48 -8.06
N GLY A 151 0.82 11.51 -8.26
CA GLY A 151 0.18 11.06 -9.49
C GLY A 151 -0.03 12.22 -10.45
N THR A 152 0.06 11.95 -11.74
CA THR A 152 -0.28 12.92 -12.80
C THR A 152 -1.21 12.25 -13.80
N ALA A 153 -2.22 12.95 -14.26
CA ALA A 153 -3.07 12.52 -15.36
C ALA A 153 -3.14 13.64 -16.40
N ALA A 154 -3.02 13.27 -17.67
CA ALA A 154 -2.92 14.23 -18.78
C ALA A 154 -4.04 13.99 -19.80
N MET A 155 -4.75 15.02 -20.21
CA MET A 155 -5.78 14.92 -21.25
C MET A 155 -5.65 16.04 -22.27
N PRO A 156 -6.03 15.80 -23.54
CA PRO A 156 -6.12 16.86 -24.54
C PRO A 156 -7.07 17.98 -24.09
N SER A 157 -6.68 19.22 -24.33
CA SER A 157 -7.46 20.43 -24.12
C SER A 157 -7.73 21.15 -25.46
N ALA A 158 -8.49 22.20 -25.46
CA ALA A 158 -8.76 22.98 -26.66
C ALA A 158 -7.45 23.53 -27.27
N GLY A 159 -7.42 23.62 -28.62
CA GLY A 159 -6.29 24.20 -29.34
C GLY A 159 -5.04 23.30 -29.44
N GLY A 160 -5.15 22.01 -29.13
CA GLY A 160 -4.01 21.08 -29.17
C GLY A 160 -3.14 21.09 -27.91
N ASP A 161 -3.48 21.90 -26.92
CA ASP A 161 -2.86 21.93 -25.61
C ASP A 161 -3.21 20.66 -24.80
N THR A 162 -2.49 20.43 -23.72
CA THR A 162 -2.75 19.33 -22.76
C THR A 162 -3.00 19.92 -21.38
N LEU A 163 -4.08 19.52 -20.74
CA LEU A 163 -4.35 19.78 -19.34
C LEU A 163 -3.81 18.62 -18.50
N ILE A 164 -2.91 18.92 -17.57
CA ILE A 164 -2.40 17.98 -16.56
C ILE A 164 -3.11 18.28 -15.25
N ARG A 165 -3.63 17.24 -14.59
CA ARG A 165 -3.90 17.24 -13.16
C ARG A 165 -2.75 16.52 -12.47
N ALA A 166 -2.17 17.14 -11.44
CA ALA A 166 -1.17 16.53 -10.57
C ALA A 166 -1.74 16.47 -9.16
N ASP A 167 -1.74 15.28 -8.57
CA ASP A 167 -2.22 15.00 -7.22
C ASP A 167 -1.06 14.51 -6.35
N ALA A 168 -0.87 15.11 -5.19
CA ALA A 168 0.05 14.63 -4.17
C ALA A 168 -0.76 14.10 -2.99
N SER A 169 -0.66 12.80 -2.75
CA SER A 169 -1.31 12.10 -1.65
C SER A 169 -0.26 11.64 -0.63
N VAL A 170 -0.45 11.96 0.64
CA VAL A 170 0.45 11.56 1.71
C VAL A 170 -0.36 11.06 2.89
N SER A 171 -0.10 9.83 3.31
CA SER A 171 -0.78 9.18 4.43
C SER A 171 0.14 9.02 5.64
N TRP A 172 -0.45 8.97 6.83
CA TRP A 172 0.25 8.69 8.08
C TRP A 172 -0.49 7.65 8.91
N PHE A 173 0.20 7.05 9.88
CA PHE A 173 -0.42 6.10 10.79
C PHE A 173 -1.39 6.80 11.75
N PRO A 174 -2.63 6.29 11.88
CA PRO A 174 -3.52 6.76 12.94
C PRO A 174 -2.93 6.45 14.33
N PRO A 175 -3.17 7.31 15.32
CA PRO A 175 -2.78 7.02 16.68
C PRO A 175 -3.63 5.86 17.22
N ARG A 176 -3.00 4.92 17.94
CA ARG A 176 -3.72 3.90 18.69
C ARG A 176 -4.05 4.42 20.09
N SER A 177 -5.30 4.20 20.52
CA SER A 177 -5.73 4.54 21.87
C SER A 177 -5.16 3.56 22.91
N ALA A 178 -5.14 3.94 24.18
CA ALA A 178 -4.73 3.04 25.25
C ALA A 178 -5.64 1.80 25.35
N ALA A 179 -6.93 1.93 24.98
CA ALA A 179 -7.90 0.82 24.99
C ALA A 179 -7.62 -0.24 23.92
N GLU A 180 -6.86 0.11 22.88
CA GLU A 180 -6.43 -0.80 21.80
C GLU A 180 -5.11 -1.53 22.14
N GLN A 181 -4.49 -1.20 23.27
CA GLN A 181 -3.24 -1.83 23.71
C GLN A 181 -3.52 -3.07 24.55
N LEU A 182 -2.77 -4.12 24.30
CA LEU A 182 -2.85 -5.34 25.09
C LEU A 182 -2.01 -5.22 26.35
N THR A 183 -2.47 -5.83 27.46
CA THR A 183 -1.71 -5.91 28.71
C THR A 183 -1.28 -7.35 28.95
N ALA A 184 0.02 -7.63 28.93
CA ALA A 184 0.55 -8.99 29.02
C ALA A 184 0.06 -9.76 30.24
N ALA A 185 -0.05 -9.10 31.42
CA ALA A 185 -0.53 -9.69 32.66
C ALA A 185 -2.01 -10.14 32.62
N SER A 186 -2.77 -9.67 31.62
CA SER A 186 -4.18 -10.05 31.45
C SER A 186 -4.35 -11.42 30.80
N PHE A 187 -3.27 -12.01 30.25
CA PHE A 187 -3.36 -13.27 29.48
C PHE A 187 -2.65 -14.42 30.19
N ARG A 188 -3.31 -15.59 30.22
CA ARG A 188 -2.78 -16.85 30.77
C ARG A 188 -2.02 -17.67 29.74
N SER A 189 -2.46 -17.55 28.50
CA SER A 189 -1.85 -18.30 27.38
C SER A 189 -2.08 -17.57 26.06
N VAL A 190 -1.28 -17.93 25.10
CA VAL A 190 -1.53 -17.59 23.68
C VAL A 190 -1.47 -18.86 22.86
N THR A 191 -2.48 -19.08 22.03
CA THR A 191 -2.53 -20.18 21.07
C THR A 191 -2.26 -19.59 19.69
N VAL A 192 -1.21 -20.07 19.04
CA VAL A 192 -0.86 -19.70 17.67
C VAL A 192 -1.28 -20.82 16.74
N THR A 193 -2.12 -20.49 15.76
CA THR A 193 -2.60 -21.41 14.74
C THR A 193 -2.19 -20.89 13.37
N ALA A 194 -1.54 -21.71 12.55
CA ALA A 194 -1.31 -21.47 11.13
C ALA A 194 -2.24 -22.36 10.32
N THR A 195 -2.95 -21.74 9.38
CA THR A 195 -3.79 -22.47 8.41
C THR A 195 -3.23 -22.20 7.02
N GLU A 196 -2.62 -23.21 6.42
CA GLU A 196 -2.21 -23.22 5.02
C GLU A 196 -3.43 -23.52 4.16
N VAL A 197 -3.60 -22.73 3.09
CA VAL A 197 -4.76 -22.86 2.18
C VAL A 197 -4.37 -23.56 0.89
N ILE A 198 -3.11 -23.43 0.47
CA ILE A 198 -2.56 -23.96 -0.79
C ILE A 198 -1.22 -24.63 -0.51
N PRO A 199 -0.88 -25.76 -1.12
CA PRO A 199 -1.65 -26.57 -2.09
C PRO A 199 -2.68 -27.50 -1.45
N GLN A 200 -2.53 -27.82 -0.17
CA GLN A 200 -3.49 -28.64 0.59
C GLN A 200 -3.76 -27.99 1.95
N PRO A 201 -5.02 -27.90 2.38
CA PRO A 201 -5.35 -27.35 3.68
C PRO A 201 -4.63 -28.12 4.79
N ARG A 202 -3.83 -27.40 5.56
CA ARG A 202 -3.12 -27.93 6.74
C ARG A 202 -3.22 -26.94 7.88
N THR A 203 -3.52 -27.43 9.07
CA THR A 203 -3.58 -26.60 10.27
C THR A 203 -2.53 -27.07 11.27
N MET A 204 -1.76 -26.14 11.79
CA MET A 204 -0.79 -26.37 12.86
C MET A 204 -1.11 -25.44 14.00
N THR A 205 -1.12 -25.98 15.23
CA THR A 205 -1.50 -25.22 16.41
C THR A 205 -0.52 -25.49 17.55
N ARG A 206 -0.13 -24.44 18.26
CA ARG A 206 0.71 -24.55 19.46
C ARG A 206 0.27 -23.54 20.51
N THR A 207 0.18 -23.96 21.76
CA THR A 207 -0.20 -23.12 22.89
C THR A 207 1.03 -22.83 23.77
N PHE A 208 1.17 -21.58 24.17
CA PHE A 208 2.25 -21.08 25.01
C PHE A 208 1.65 -20.50 26.30
N THR A 209 2.18 -20.91 27.45
CA THR A 209 1.81 -20.42 28.78
C THR A 209 2.94 -19.61 29.44
N SER A 210 4.11 -19.56 28.80
CA SER A 210 5.26 -18.82 29.30
C SER A 210 4.96 -17.30 29.29
N PRO A 211 5.05 -16.61 30.44
CA PRO A 211 4.87 -15.16 30.52
C PRO A 211 5.86 -14.39 29.62
N VAL A 212 7.03 -14.94 29.39
CA VAL A 212 8.06 -14.35 28.52
C VAL A 212 7.59 -14.35 27.06
N VAL A 213 7.03 -15.48 26.57
CA VAL A 213 6.50 -15.58 25.21
C VAL A 213 5.29 -14.66 25.04
N ILE A 214 4.36 -14.69 25.99
CA ILE A 214 3.17 -13.82 25.98
C ILE A 214 3.59 -12.35 25.98
N GLY A 215 4.50 -11.96 26.85
CA GLY A 215 5.01 -10.59 26.95
C GLY A 215 5.66 -10.10 25.68
N ARG A 216 6.45 -10.94 25.00
CA ARG A 216 7.08 -10.62 23.70
C ARG A 216 6.04 -10.42 22.61
N LEU A 217 5.03 -11.29 22.51
CA LEU A 217 3.97 -11.15 21.52
C LEU A 217 3.12 -9.92 21.77
N VAL A 218 2.76 -9.65 23.03
CA VAL A 218 2.01 -8.44 23.40
C VAL A 218 2.80 -7.17 23.07
N ALA A 219 4.10 -7.14 23.41
CA ALA A 219 4.97 -6.01 23.05
C ALA A 219 5.04 -5.80 21.54
N LEU A 220 5.14 -6.89 20.78
CA LEU A 220 5.13 -6.85 19.32
C LEU A 220 3.82 -6.26 18.80
N VAL A 221 2.67 -6.80 19.21
CA VAL A 221 1.34 -6.29 18.81
C VAL A 221 1.16 -4.81 19.17
N ASN A 222 1.60 -4.41 20.36
CA ASN A 222 1.51 -3.03 20.80
C ASN A 222 2.45 -2.08 20.05
N SER A 223 3.54 -2.59 19.47
CA SER A 223 4.45 -1.81 18.65
C SER A 223 3.91 -1.53 17.24
N LEU A 224 2.92 -2.29 16.78
CA LEU A 224 2.35 -2.11 15.45
C LEU A 224 1.41 -0.92 15.42
N PRO A 225 1.52 -0.04 14.42
CA PRO A 225 0.58 1.05 14.23
C PRO A 225 -0.76 0.52 13.67
N ALA A 226 -1.82 1.28 13.83
CA ALA A 226 -3.06 1.00 13.12
C ALA A 226 -2.91 1.30 11.63
N THR A 227 -3.64 0.56 10.77
CA THR A 227 -3.64 0.83 9.34
C THR A 227 -4.31 2.17 9.03
N PRO A 228 -3.75 2.98 8.10
CA PRO A 228 -4.43 4.19 7.65
C PRO A 228 -5.61 3.91 6.71
N TYR A 229 -5.80 2.66 6.29
CA TYR A 229 -6.82 2.25 5.35
C TYR A 229 -7.96 1.50 6.07
N PRO A 230 -9.04 2.19 6.52
CA PRO A 230 -10.12 1.54 7.25
C PRO A 230 -10.94 0.56 6.38
N ASP A 231 -11.08 0.84 5.07
CA ASP A 231 -11.93 0.07 4.16
C ASP A 231 -11.16 -0.97 3.34
N VAL A 232 -10.39 -1.81 4.02
CA VAL A 232 -9.70 -2.93 3.35
C VAL A 232 -10.62 -4.01 2.80
N ALA A 233 -11.88 -4.06 3.20
CA ALA A 233 -12.87 -4.97 2.62
C ALA A 233 -13.07 -4.77 1.10
N ALA A 234 -12.78 -3.56 0.60
CA ALA A 234 -12.82 -3.26 -0.84
C ALA A 234 -11.55 -3.69 -1.59
N MET A 235 -10.46 -4.02 -0.91
CA MET A 235 -9.22 -4.48 -1.55
C MET A 235 -9.37 -5.93 -1.98
N LYS A 236 -9.48 -6.16 -3.28
CA LYS A 236 -9.40 -7.52 -3.85
C LYS A 236 -7.96 -8.01 -3.71
N CYS A 237 -7.72 -8.81 -2.69
CA CYS A 237 -6.43 -9.43 -2.47
C CYS A 237 -6.45 -10.86 -3.00
N LEU A 238 -5.38 -11.28 -3.64
CA LEU A 238 -5.08 -12.70 -3.77
C LEU A 238 -4.86 -13.23 -2.35
N GLY A 239 -5.67 -14.20 -1.91
CA GLY A 239 -5.63 -14.75 -0.56
C GLY A 239 -4.21 -15.15 -0.15
N ALA A 240 -3.86 -14.93 1.11
CA ALA A 240 -2.60 -15.42 1.64
C ALA A 240 -2.56 -16.96 1.58
N ALA A 241 -1.41 -17.51 1.17
CA ALA A 241 -1.21 -18.97 1.16
C ALA A 241 -1.30 -19.56 2.59
N THR A 242 -1.01 -18.76 3.60
CA THR A 242 -1.08 -19.11 5.03
C THR A 242 -1.65 -17.96 5.82
N VAL A 243 -2.66 -18.26 6.65
CA VAL A 243 -3.27 -17.32 7.60
C VAL A 243 -2.87 -17.75 9.02
N TYR A 244 -2.46 -16.79 9.83
CA TYR A 244 -2.12 -17.00 11.22
C TYR A 244 -3.20 -16.41 12.12
N ARG A 245 -3.56 -17.17 13.16
CA ARG A 245 -4.45 -16.74 14.22
C ARG A 245 -3.73 -16.84 15.55
N LEU A 246 -3.73 -15.76 16.32
CA LEU A 246 -3.18 -15.68 17.67
C LEU A 246 -4.34 -15.44 18.64
N ASP A 247 -4.65 -16.44 19.46
CA ASP A 247 -5.69 -16.36 20.49
C ASP A 247 -5.04 -16.12 21.85
N PHE A 248 -5.12 -14.91 22.36
CA PHE A 248 -4.70 -14.54 23.71
C PHE A 248 -5.86 -14.79 24.69
N ILE A 249 -5.65 -15.67 25.66
CA ILE A 249 -6.70 -16.12 26.58
C ILE A 249 -6.48 -15.54 28.00
N PRO A 250 -7.49 -14.81 28.52
CA PRO A 250 -8.75 -14.45 27.89
C PRO A 250 -8.66 -13.20 27.03
N GLY A 251 -9.48 -13.12 25.98
CA GLY A 251 -10.04 -11.85 25.53
C GLY A 251 -9.43 -11.19 24.30
N ALA A 252 -8.34 -11.66 23.66
CA ALA A 252 -7.90 -11.02 22.40
C ALA A 252 -7.60 -12.05 21.31
N VAL A 253 -8.00 -11.73 20.09
CA VAL A 253 -7.75 -12.54 18.89
C VAL A 253 -7.16 -11.67 17.78
N ILE A 254 -6.12 -12.16 17.14
CA ILE A 254 -5.47 -11.47 16.01
C ILE A 254 -5.41 -12.44 14.82
N TYR A 255 -5.80 -11.95 13.65
CA TYR A 255 -5.65 -12.65 12.38
C TYR A 255 -4.59 -11.93 11.56
N ALA A 256 -3.43 -12.56 11.41
CA ALA A 256 -2.29 -12.04 10.66
C ALA A 256 -2.14 -12.73 9.30
N GLY A 257 -1.53 -12.02 8.35
CA GLY A 257 -1.34 -12.49 6.98
C GLY A 257 -2.47 -12.12 6.02
N GLY A 258 -3.43 -11.30 6.47
CA GLY A 258 -4.47 -10.73 5.62
C GLY A 258 -3.98 -9.51 4.83
N CYS A 259 -4.65 -9.21 3.71
CA CYS A 259 -4.43 -7.97 2.99
C CYS A 259 -4.99 -6.78 3.78
N GLY A 260 -4.28 -5.65 3.70
CA GLY A 260 -4.74 -4.41 4.30
C GLY A 260 -4.58 -4.32 5.81
N GLY A 261 -3.76 -5.18 6.39
CA GLY A 261 -3.45 -5.22 7.80
C GLY A 261 -4.11 -6.35 8.58
N ASP A 262 -3.59 -6.61 9.75
CA ASP A 262 -4.06 -7.67 10.62
C ASP A 262 -5.32 -7.26 11.38
N ALA A 263 -6.33 -8.13 11.37
CA ALA A 263 -7.54 -7.91 12.15
C ALA A 263 -7.26 -8.22 13.62
N ILE A 264 -7.71 -7.37 14.52
CA ILE A 264 -7.59 -7.56 15.96
C ILE A 264 -8.94 -7.34 16.64
N THR A 265 -9.31 -8.27 17.52
CA THR A 265 -10.50 -8.19 18.36
C THR A 265 -10.06 -8.24 19.83
N VAL A 266 -10.53 -7.31 20.65
CA VAL A 266 -10.25 -7.28 22.09
C VAL A 266 -11.56 -7.32 22.87
N ASN A 267 -11.70 -8.29 23.76
CA ASN A 267 -12.93 -8.52 24.53
C ASN A 267 -14.20 -8.58 23.66
N GLY A 268 -14.10 -9.25 22.50
CA GLY A 268 -15.20 -9.41 21.56
C GLY A 268 -15.54 -8.16 20.74
N LYS A 269 -14.75 -7.09 20.84
CA LYS A 269 -14.94 -5.86 20.06
C LYS A 269 -13.82 -5.72 19.04
N ASP A 270 -14.19 -5.52 17.78
CA ASP A 270 -13.25 -5.23 16.74
C ASP A 270 -12.52 -3.91 17.01
N GLN A 271 -11.22 -3.92 16.76
CA GLN A 271 -10.34 -2.77 16.86
C GLN A 271 -9.85 -2.37 15.46
N PRO A 272 -9.30 -1.16 15.30
CA PRO A 272 -8.62 -0.80 14.06
C PRO A 272 -7.55 -1.83 13.69
N ARG A 273 -7.51 -2.22 12.41
CA ARG A 273 -6.53 -3.19 11.92
C ARG A 273 -5.11 -2.70 12.15
N LEU A 274 -4.18 -3.63 12.31
CA LEU A 274 -2.76 -3.33 12.53
C LEU A 274 -2.01 -3.34 11.19
N TRP A 275 -1.07 -2.44 11.02
CA TRP A 275 -0.16 -2.39 9.87
C TRP A 275 1.09 -3.22 10.19
N ASP A 276 1.05 -4.51 9.85
CA ASP A 276 2.03 -5.51 10.30
C ASP A 276 3.26 -5.62 9.40
N GLN A 277 3.13 -5.45 8.10
CA GLN A 277 4.19 -5.71 7.10
C GLN A 277 4.86 -7.09 7.25
N GLY A 278 4.13 -8.08 7.77
CA GLY A 278 4.59 -9.46 7.93
C GLY A 278 5.36 -9.75 9.22
N VAL A 279 5.45 -8.82 10.16
CA VAL A 279 6.20 -8.99 11.42
C VAL A 279 5.54 -10.02 12.34
N LEU A 280 4.21 -9.95 12.51
CA LEU A 280 3.45 -10.97 13.28
C LEU A 280 3.49 -12.33 12.60
N THR A 281 3.37 -12.34 11.28
CA THR A 281 3.50 -13.56 10.47
C THR A 281 4.86 -14.23 10.70
N ALA A 282 5.95 -13.46 10.66
CA ALA A 282 7.29 -13.98 10.92
C ALA A 282 7.43 -14.53 12.35
N ALA A 283 6.91 -13.81 13.35
CA ALA A 283 6.93 -14.25 14.75
C ALA A 283 6.12 -15.54 14.95
N ALA A 284 4.93 -15.65 14.36
CA ALA A 284 4.09 -16.84 14.43
C ALA A 284 4.76 -18.04 13.78
N ARG A 285 5.40 -17.87 12.61
CA ARG A 285 6.19 -18.93 11.94
C ARG A 285 7.32 -19.44 12.82
N GLN A 286 8.07 -18.52 13.41
CA GLN A 286 9.18 -18.89 14.33
C GLN A 286 8.69 -19.72 15.52
N LEU A 287 7.56 -19.33 16.13
CA LEU A 287 6.97 -20.05 17.26
C LEU A 287 6.47 -21.45 16.89
N LEU A 288 5.98 -21.61 15.67
CA LEU A 288 5.53 -22.91 15.15
C LEU A 288 6.65 -23.75 14.54
N HIS A 289 7.90 -23.23 14.50
CA HIS A 289 9.06 -23.86 13.86
C HIS A 289 8.85 -24.17 12.38
N LEU A 290 8.12 -23.30 11.68
CA LEU A 290 7.92 -23.42 10.24
C LEU A 290 9.15 -22.85 9.51
N THR A 291 9.85 -23.70 8.78
CA THR A 291 10.91 -23.27 7.85
C THR A 291 10.31 -22.51 6.68
N THR A 292 11.05 -21.54 6.17
CA THR A 292 10.68 -20.76 4.96
C THR A 292 10.80 -21.59 3.70
#